data_1f4f8f718a26a81985f627598ccea6e4
#
_entry.id   1f4f8f718a26a81985f627598ccea6e4
#
_cell.length_a   1.000
_cell.length_b   1.000
_cell.length_c   1.000
_cell.angle_alpha   90.00
_cell.angle_beta   90.00
_cell.angle_gamma   90.00
#
_symmetry.space_group_name_H-M   'P 1'
#
loop_
_entity.id
_entity.type
_entity.pdbx_description
1 polymer ?
#
loop_
_entity_poly.entity_id
_entity_poly.type
_entity_poly.pdbx_seq_one_letter_code
_entity_poly.pdbx_strand_id
1 'polypeptide(L)'
;MEQVVILDIPVQFGDRVDTIHPVVLLDEHERVLVDCGYVGFLEKIETALLEQGIVPASITKIIISHHDHDHMGSLRAFKEKYTQVEIVASELEAPYIEGALPSLRLEQAVSMQEDLQGSEREFGEQFIQLLRSVSPAFVNRTVKDGDVMDWCGGCHVLATPGHMPGHISLYLPKQKVMITGDAMAIEDGIPVIANPQFTLDEERAKQSLTKLLRYEVDTFVCYHGGIYTPQGESKELLT
;
A
#
# COMPACT_ATOMS: atom_id res chain seq x y z
N MET A 1 -0.41 12.86 21.14
CA MET A 1 -1.30 13.49 20.11
C MET A 1 -1.39 12.52 18.95
N GLU A 2 -2.61 12.20 18.50
CA GLU A 2 -2.83 11.22 17.45
C GLU A 2 -2.88 11.93 16.09
N GLN A 3 -2.05 11.49 15.13
CA GLN A 3 -1.93 12.13 13.81
C GLN A 3 -1.80 11.10 12.70
N VAL A 4 -2.36 11.42 11.54
CA VAL A 4 -2.15 10.71 10.28
C VAL A 4 -1.31 11.62 9.40
N VAL A 5 -0.11 11.21 9.05
CA VAL A 5 0.84 11.97 8.23
C VAL A 5 1.02 11.27 6.91
N ILE A 6 0.77 11.98 5.82
CA ILE A 6 0.91 11.46 4.45
C ILE A 6 2.29 11.88 3.94
N LEU A 7 3.02 10.93 3.38
CA LEU A 7 4.30 11.18 2.75
C LEU A 7 4.09 11.31 1.23
N ASP A 8 4.68 12.33 0.62
CA ASP A 8 4.67 12.53 -0.82
C ASP A 8 6.03 12.12 -1.39
N ILE A 9 6.08 10.97 -2.05
CA ILE A 9 7.34 10.43 -2.59
C ILE A 9 7.28 10.39 -4.11
N PRO A 10 8.02 11.28 -4.82
CA PRO A 10 8.02 11.31 -6.28
C PRO A 10 8.73 10.08 -6.87
N VAL A 11 8.09 9.51 -7.91
CA VAL A 11 8.55 8.36 -8.67
C VAL A 11 8.71 8.75 -10.12
N GLN A 12 9.91 8.58 -10.68
CA GLN A 12 10.20 8.92 -12.08
C GLN A 12 9.96 7.71 -12.99
N PHE A 13 9.09 7.84 -13.97
CA PHE A 13 8.86 6.86 -15.04
C PHE A 13 9.14 7.51 -16.39
N GLY A 14 10.37 7.37 -16.90
CA GLY A 14 10.78 8.09 -18.10
C GLY A 14 10.62 9.60 -17.92
N ASP A 15 9.81 10.25 -18.77
CA ASP A 15 9.53 11.69 -18.70
C ASP A 15 8.35 12.03 -17.74
N ARG A 16 7.63 11.02 -17.24
CA ARG A 16 6.51 11.21 -16.32
C ARG A 16 6.98 11.10 -14.86
N VAL A 17 6.50 12.01 -14.02
CA VAL A 17 6.62 11.91 -12.56
C VAL A 17 5.26 11.52 -12.00
N ASP A 18 5.23 10.48 -11.21
CA ASP A 18 4.09 10.09 -10.38
C ASP A 18 4.44 10.29 -8.91
N THR A 19 3.49 10.13 -8.00
CA THR A 19 3.73 10.25 -6.56
C THR A 19 3.04 9.11 -5.85
N ILE A 20 3.78 8.44 -4.98
CA ILE A 20 3.20 7.46 -4.05
C ILE A 20 3.04 8.11 -2.67
N HIS A 21 2.03 7.65 -1.93
CA HIS A 21 1.61 8.24 -0.66
C HIS A 21 1.63 7.23 0.51
N PRO A 22 2.80 6.77 0.96
CA PRO A 22 2.90 6.05 2.22
C PRO A 22 2.38 6.93 3.37
N VAL A 23 1.81 6.29 4.40
CA VAL A 23 1.22 7.01 5.53
C VAL A 23 1.92 6.65 6.82
N VAL A 24 2.07 7.60 7.73
CA VAL A 24 2.53 7.33 9.09
C VAL A 24 1.41 7.61 10.09
N LEU A 25 1.06 6.61 10.88
CA LEU A 25 0.17 6.73 12.03
C LEU A 25 1.01 7.05 13.26
N LEU A 26 0.72 8.16 13.91
CA LEU A 26 1.47 8.65 15.06
C LEU A 26 0.58 8.74 16.29
N ASP A 27 1.07 8.22 17.41
CA ASP A 27 0.53 8.51 18.74
C ASP A 27 1.65 8.62 19.78
N GLU A 28 1.32 8.52 21.06
CA GLU A 28 2.31 8.66 22.16
C GLU A 28 3.28 7.47 22.22
N HIS A 29 2.88 6.30 21.71
CA HIS A 29 3.60 5.04 21.86
C HIS A 29 4.10 4.48 20.53
N GLU A 30 3.34 4.68 19.45
CA GLU A 30 3.57 4.04 18.17
C GLU A 30 3.79 5.05 17.03
N ARG A 31 4.64 4.65 16.11
CA ARG A 31 4.87 5.28 14.82
C ARG A 31 4.84 4.20 13.76
N VAL A 32 3.67 4.03 13.14
CA VAL A 32 3.42 2.94 12.21
C VAL A 32 3.47 3.47 10.78
N LEU A 33 4.44 3.02 10.00
CA LEU A 33 4.51 3.30 8.57
C LEU A 33 3.61 2.30 7.82
N VAL A 34 2.75 2.81 6.96
CA VAL A 34 1.89 2.02 6.06
C VAL A 34 2.50 2.04 4.68
N ASP A 35 2.98 0.89 4.22
CA ASP A 35 3.73 0.67 2.99
C ASP A 35 5.08 1.41 2.94
N CYS A 36 6.01 0.94 2.12
CA CYS A 36 7.39 1.43 2.14
C CYS A 36 8.06 1.52 0.76
N GLY A 37 7.28 1.80 -0.28
CA GLY A 37 7.80 2.17 -1.59
C GLY A 37 8.51 1.05 -2.36
N TYR A 38 9.12 1.45 -3.46
CA TYR A 38 9.85 0.59 -4.39
C TYR A 38 11.18 0.09 -3.81
N VAL A 39 11.76 -0.91 -4.46
CA VAL A 39 13.16 -1.33 -4.21
C VAL A 39 14.09 -0.11 -4.37
N GLY A 40 14.95 0.10 -3.36
CA GLY A 40 15.89 1.22 -3.35
C GLY A 40 15.33 2.56 -2.85
N PHE A 41 14.08 2.62 -2.39
CA PHE A 41 13.47 3.87 -1.92
C PHE A 41 13.73 4.20 -0.43
N LEU A 42 14.54 3.42 0.27
CA LEU A 42 14.82 3.66 1.69
C LEU A 42 15.23 5.12 1.97
N GLU A 43 16.18 5.68 1.20
CA GLU A 43 16.63 7.07 1.40
C GLU A 43 15.53 8.09 1.10
N LYS A 44 14.67 7.83 0.10
CA LYS A 44 13.53 8.70 -0.20
C LYS A 44 12.50 8.68 0.93
N ILE A 45 12.22 7.50 1.50
CA ILE A 45 11.32 7.35 2.66
C ILE A 45 11.89 8.10 3.86
N GLU A 46 13.19 7.93 4.14
CA GLU A 46 13.86 8.63 5.24
C GLU A 46 13.79 10.15 5.07
N THR A 47 14.01 10.63 3.84
CA THR A 47 13.92 12.06 3.52
C THR A 47 12.49 12.57 3.75
N ALA A 48 11.48 11.88 3.22
CA ALA A 48 10.08 12.26 3.38
C ALA A 48 9.64 12.24 4.86
N LEU A 49 10.11 11.27 5.65
CA LEU A 49 9.88 11.24 7.10
C LEU A 49 10.49 12.47 7.79
N LEU A 50 11.76 12.80 7.48
CA LEU A 50 12.46 13.94 8.07
C LEU A 50 11.80 15.27 7.70
N GLU A 51 11.30 15.43 6.49
CA GLU A 51 10.55 16.61 6.05
C GLU A 51 9.26 16.81 6.87
N GLN A 52 8.67 15.72 7.37
CA GLN A 52 7.52 15.75 8.29
C GLN A 52 7.93 15.81 9.77
N GLY A 53 9.22 15.99 10.07
CA GLY A 53 9.75 16.04 11.43
C GLY A 53 9.77 14.69 12.14
N ILE A 54 9.65 13.59 11.42
CA ILE A 54 9.66 12.23 11.94
C ILE A 54 11.07 11.64 11.78
N VAL A 55 11.70 11.26 12.89
CA VAL A 55 13.01 10.60 12.85
C VAL A 55 12.82 9.15 12.36
N PRO A 56 13.47 8.71 11.25
CA PRO A 56 13.25 7.36 10.70
C PRO A 56 13.49 6.23 11.72
N ALA A 57 14.50 6.36 12.58
CA ALA A 57 14.79 5.40 13.64
C ALA A 57 13.70 5.33 14.73
N SER A 58 12.75 6.24 14.75
CA SER A 58 11.61 6.23 15.69
C SER A 58 10.42 5.42 15.18
N ILE A 59 10.43 4.96 13.93
CA ILE A 59 9.39 4.06 13.41
C ILE A 59 9.43 2.77 14.23
N THR A 60 8.28 2.39 14.77
CA THR A 60 8.12 1.20 15.61
C THR A 60 7.63 0.00 14.82
N LYS A 61 6.79 0.26 13.82
CA LYS A 61 6.18 -0.79 12.98
C LYS A 61 6.08 -0.35 11.53
N ILE A 62 6.09 -1.34 10.64
CA ILE A 62 5.66 -1.17 9.24
C ILE A 62 4.53 -2.16 9.00
N ILE A 63 3.38 -1.69 8.54
CA ILE A 63 2.30 -2.55 8.07
C ILE A 63 2.25 -2.48 6.55
N ILE A 64 2.24 -3.66 5.91
CA ILE A 64 2.19 -3.79 4.46
C ILE A 64 0.77 -4.15 4.04
N SER A 65 0.20 -3.32 3.16
CA SER A 65 -1.15 -3.53 2.63
C SER A 65 -1.24 -4.79 1.77
N HIS A 66 -0.21 -5.04 0.93
CA HIS A 66 -0.05 -6.22 0.08
C HIS A 66 1.39 -6.34 -0.44
N HIS A 67 1.72 -7.50 -1.07
CA HIS A 67 3.11 -7.85 -1.42
C HIS A 67 3.62 -7.31 -2.76
N ASP A 68 3.02 -6.26 -3.32
CA ASP A 68 3.55 -5.65 -4.56
C ASP A 68 4.85 -4.89 -4.33
N HIS A 69 5.65 -4.83 -5.37
CA HIS A 69 7.03 -4.32 -5.37
C HIS A 69 7.16 -2.85 -4.99
N ASP A 70 6.12 -2.09 -5.19
CA ASP A 70 6.04 -0.66 -4.86
C ASP A 70 5.44 -0.37 -3.48
N HIS A 71 4.95 -1.39 -2.79
CA HIS A 71 4.47 -1.32 -1.41
C HIS A 71 5.46 -1.91 -0.41
N MET A 72 6.10 -3.03 -0.76
CA MET A 72 7.07 -3.69 0.12
C MET A 72 8.53 -3.61 -0.36
N GLY A 73 8.81 -2.90 -1.45
CA GLY A 73 10.11 -2.95 -2.13
C GLY A 73 11.31 -2.57 -1.25
N SER A 74 11.15 -1.59 -0.35
CA SER A 74 12.20 -1.20 0.60
C SER A 74 12.09 -1.84 1.98
N LEU A 75 11.12 -2.75 2.20
CA LEU A 75 10.84 -3.33 3.51
C LEU A 75 12.06 -4.03 4.13
N ARG A 76 12.74 -4.85 3.34
CA ARG A 76 13.95 -5.57 3.77
C ARG A 76 15.07 -4.60 4.17
N ALA A 77 15.34 -3.60 3.33
CA ALA A 77 16.37 -2.60 3.60
C ALA A 77 16.04 -1.75 4.84
N PHE A 78 14.77 -1.41 5.03
CA PHE A 78 14.29 -0.70 6.21
C PHE A 78 14.53 -1.53 7.49
N LYS A 79 14.11 -2.81 7.47
CA LYS A 79 14.30 -3.73 8.59
C LYS A 79 15.77 -4.00 8.93
N GLU A 80 16.65 -4.07 7.94
CA GLU A 80 18.09 -4.26 8.16
C GLU A 80 18.73 -3.04 8.82
N LYS A 81 18.31 -1.82 8.41
CA LYS A 81 18.82 -0.57 8.99
C LYS A 81 18.23 -0.28 10.38
N TYR A 82 16.95 -0.57 10.56
CA TYR A 82 16.18 -0.33 11.78
C TYR A 82 15.66 -1.64 12.36
N THR A 83 16.55 -2.40 12.98
CA THR A 83 16.30 -3.79 13.41
C THR A 83 15.17 -3.95 14.44
N GLN A 84 14.84 -2.87 15.18
CA GLN A 84 13.76 -2.83 16.17
C GLN A 84 12.36 -2.79 15.54
N VAL A 85 12.24 -2.41 14.27
CA VAL A 85 10.92 -2.27 13.60
C VAL A 85 10.23 -3.62 13.50
N GLU A 86 8.97 -3.70 13.92
CA GLU A 86 8.11 -4.86 13.70
C GLU A 86 7.43 -4.77 12.34
N ILE A 87 7.42 -5.86 11.59
CA ILE A 87 6.71 -5.97 10.32
C ILE A 87 5.37 -6.63 10.57
N VAL A 88 4.29 -6.00 10.09
CA VAL A 88 2.91 -6.45 10.19
C VAL A 88 2.33 -6.61 8.79
N ALA A 89 1.55 -7.65 8.56
CA ALA A 89 0.86 -7.88 7.29
C ALA A 89 -0.41 -8.72 7.52
N SER A 90 -1.28 -8.82 6.51
CA SER A 90 -2.39 -9.75 6.61
C SER A 90 -1.90 -11.21 6.62
N GLU A 91 -2.68 -12.11 7.25
CA GLU A 91 -2.37 -13.54 7.28
C GLU A 91 -2.20 -14.14 5.88
N LEU A 92 -2.90 -13.60 4.89
CA LEU A 92 -2.84 -14.06 3.50
C LEU A 92 -1.64 -13.48 2.74
N GLU A 93 -1.15 -12.30 3.09
CA GLU A 93 0.02 -11.68 2.44
C GLU A 93 1.35 -12.11 3.06
N ALA A 94 1.37 -12.46 4.34
CA ALA A 94 2.58 -12.82 5.06
C ALA A 94 3.43 -13.90 4.35
N PRO A 95 2.87 -15.02 3.83
CA PRO A 95 3.68 -16.03 3.13
C PRO A 95 4.39 -15.53 1.87
N TYR A 96 3.80 -14.56 1.17
CA TYR A 96 4.41 -13.93 -0.02
C TYR A 96 5.49 -12.92 0.38
N ILE A 97 5.23 -12.11 1.42
CA ILE A 97 6.19 -11.15 1.96
C ILE A 97 7.44 -11.85 2.51
N GLU A 98 7.26 -13.01 3.14
CA GLU A 98 8.35 -13.84 3.68
C GLU A 98 9.08 -14.67 2.61
N GLY A 99 8.54 -14.70 1.38
CA GLY A 99 9.10 -15.53 0.30
C GLY A 99 8.86 -17.03 0.47
N ALA A 100 7.94 -17.43 1.36
CA ALA A 100 7.49 -18.82 1.49
C ALA A 100 6.63 -19.25 0.31
N LEU A 101 5.93 -18.31 -0.32
CA LEU A 101 5.21 -18.47 -1.57
C LEU A 101 5.79 -17.52 -2.63
N PRO A 102 5.76 -17.92 -3.93
CA PRO A 102 6.21 -17.05 -5.02
C PRO A 102 5.27 -15.85 -5.17
N SER A 103 5.83 -14.67 -5.50
CA SER A 103 5.03 -13.47 -5.73
C SER A 103 4.00 -13.69 -6.84
N LEU A 104 2.72 -13.45 -6.55
CA LEU A 104 1.63 -13.53 -7.54
C LEU A 104 1.82 -12.52 -8.67
N ARG A 105 2.37 -11.33 -8.36
CA ARG A 105 2.70 -10.34 -9.38
C ARG A 105 3.78 -10.83 -10.34
N LEU A 106 4.80 -11.51 -9.82
CA LEU A 106 5.85 -12.11 -10.65
C LEU A 106 5.27 -13.23 -11.54
N GLU A 107 4.42 -14.08 -11.00
CA GLU A 107 3.75 -15.14 -11.79
C GLU A 107 2.88 -14.53 -12.89
N GLN A 108 2.09 -13.50 -12.59
CA GLN A 108 1.30 -12.77 -13.58
C GLN A 108 2.19 -12.16 -14.68
N ALA A 109 3.26 -11.44 -14.31
CA ALA A 109 4.15 -10.81 -15.27
C ALA A 109 4.85 -11.84 -16.19
N VAL A 110 5.26 -12.98 -15.63
CA VAL A 110 5.85 -14.07 -16.41
C VAL A 110 4.83 -14.67 -17.39
N SER A 111 3.59 -14.88 -16.95
CA SER A 111 2.52 -15.40 -17.81
C SER A 111 2.21 -14.43 -18.97
N MET A 112 2.08 -13.13 -18.68
CA MET A 112 1.83 -12.12 -19.71
C MET A 112 2.96 -12.00 -20.73
N GLN A 113 4.20 -12.31 -20.34
CA GLN A 113 5.38 -12.22 -21.20
C GLN A 113 5.31 -13.10 -22.44
N GLU A 114 4.55 -14.21 -22.40
CA GLU A 114 4.41 -15.13 -23.53
C GLU A 114 3.73 -14.48 -24.73
N ASP A 115 2.83 -13.52 -24.48
CA ASP A 115 2.04 -12.84 -25.52
C ASP A 115 2.69 -11.53 -26.02
N LEU A 116 3.71 -11.01 -25.34
CA LEU A 116 4.36 -9.74 -25.65
C LEU A 116 5.39 -9.89 -26.78
N GLN A 117 5.53 -8.84 -27.61
CA GLN A 117 6.48 -8.78 -28.71
C GLN A 117 7.20 -7.40 -28.77
N GLY A 118 8.37 -7.37 -29.42
CA GLY A 118 9.12 -6.13 -29.63
C GLY A 118 9.43 -5.38 -28.33
N SER A 119 9.21 -4.08 -28.31
CA SER A 119 9.48 -3.21 -27.16
C SER A 119 8.65 -3.53 -25.92
N GLU A 120 7.43 -4.05 -26.09
CA GLU A 120 6.59 -4.47 -24.96
C GLU A 120 7.20 -5.68 -24.25
N ARG A 121 7.77 -6.61 -25.00
CA ARG A 121 8.50 -7.75 -24.46
C ARG A 121 9.74 -7.33 -23.68
N GLU A 122 10.52 -6.39 -24.21
CA GLU A 122 11.71 -5.87 -23.54
C GLU A 122 11.33 -5.17 -22.22
N PHE A 123 10.25 -4.39 -22.22
CA PHE A 123 9.71 -3.77 -21.02
C PHE A 123 9.25 -4.82 -20.01
N GLY A 124 8.51 -5.84 -20.45
CA GLY A 124 8.06 -6.94 -19.59
C GLY A 124 9.24 -7.71 -18.96
N GLU A 125 10.34 -7.95 -19.71
CA GLU A 125 11.56 -8.55 -19.18
C GLU A 125 12.20 -7.68 -18.10
N GLN A 126 12.26 -6.36 -18.28
CA GLN A 126 12.77 -5.43 -17.26
C GLN A 126 11.89 -5.42 -16.02
N PHE A 127 10.56 -5.44 -16.19
CA PHE A 127 9.61 -5.50 -15.10
C PHE A 127 9.76 -6.81 -14.30
N ILE A 128 9.90 -7.95 -14.97
CA ILE A 128 10.18 -9.24 -14.32
C ILE A 128 11.48 -9.17 -13.50
N GLN A 129 12.54 -8.55 -14.02
CA GLN A 129 13.79 -8.39 -13.26
C GLN A 129 13.60 -7.48 -12.04
N LEU A 130 12.82 -6.41 -12.16
CA LEU A 130 12.46 -5.55 -11.03
C LEU A 130 11.72 -6.36 -9.96
N LEU A 131 10.70 -7.14 -10.33
CA LEU A 131 9.94 -7.98 -9.39
C LEU A 131 10.84 -9.01 -8.69
N ARG A 132 11.79 -9.61 -9.39
CA ARG A 132 12.78 -10.54 -8.82
C ARG A 132 13.77 -9.88 -7.86
N SER A 133 13.94 -8.56 -7.92
CA SER A 133 14.84 -7.82 -7.03
C SER A 133 14.22 -7.52 -5.66
N VAL A 134 12.90 -7.71 -5.51
CA VAL A 134 12.22 -7.55 -4.22
C VAL A 134 12.72 -8.62 -3.24
N SER A 135 13.26 -8.17 -2.13
CA SER A 135 13.78 -9.07 -1.11
C SER A 135 12.72 -9.39 -0.05
N PRO A 136 12.57 -10.66 0.35
CA PRO A 136 11.62 -11.05 1.38
C PRO A 136 12.02 -10.50 2.75
N ALA A 137 11.03 -10.34 3.63
CA ALA A 137 11.23 -9.89 5.01
C ALA A 137 10.33 -10.68 5.95
N PHE A 138 10.86 -11.04 7.13
CA PHE A 138 10.10 -11.78 8.14
C PHE A 138 8.96 -10.93 8.71
N VAL A 139 7.74 -11.48 8.75
CA VAL A 139 6.54 -10.84 9.31
C VAL A 139 6.45 -11.19 10.80
N ASN A 140 6.55 -10.17 11.66
CA ASN A 140 6.55 -10.34 13.10
C ASN A 140 5.14 -10.60 13.65
N ARG A 141 4.11 -10.03 13.00
CA ARG A 141 2.73 -10.14 13.43
C ARG A 141 1.78 -10.18 12.22
N THR A 142 0.82 -11.07 12.25
CA THR A 142 -0.26 -11.09 11.26
C THR A 142 -1.53 -10.44 11.80
N VAL A 143 -2.34 -9.89 10.86
CA VAL A 143 -3.65 -9.30 11.10
C VAL A 143 -4.67 -9.84 10.10
N LYS A 144 -5.96 -9.70 10.42
CA LYS A 144 -7.08 -10.13 9.57
C LYS A 144 -8.22 -9.12 9.59
N ASP A 145 -9.20 -9.33 8.72
CA ASP A 145 -10.42 -8.51 8.67
C ASP A 145 -11.10 -8.41 10.03
N GLY A 146 -11.41 -7.18 10.43
CA GLY A 146 -12.08 -6.87 11.69
C GLY A 146 -11.15 -6.72 12.89
N ASP A 147 -9.84 -6.98 12.77
CA ASP A 147 -8.89 -6.67 13.84
C ASP A 147 -8.86 -5.16 14.11
N VAL A 148 -8.76 -4.80 15.39
CA VAL A 148 -8.62 -3.41 15.83
C VAL A 148 -7.28 -3.27 16.55
N MET A 149 -6.45 -2.41 15.97
CA MET A 149 -5.14 -2.09 16.54
C MET A 149 -5.28 -0.83 17.40
N ASP A 150 -4.49 -0.74 18.46
CA ASP A 150 -4.44 0.40 19.38
C ASP A 150 -3.65 1.60 18.83
N TRP A 151 -3.30 1.59 17.54
CA TRP A 151 -2.57 2.65 16.87
C TRP A 151 -3.45 3.86 16.61
N CYS A 152 -2.90 5.05 16.82
CA CYS A 152 -3.53 6.34 16.46
C CYS A 152 -4.98 6.48 16.99
N GLY A 153 -5.26 5.91 18.20
CA GLY A 153 -6.57 5.99 18.84
C GLY A 153 -7.61 4.99 18.33
N GLY A 154 -7.17 3.94 17.64
CA GLY A 154 -7.95 2.83 17.10
C GLY A 154 -7.88 2.78 15.57
N CYS A 155 -7.23 1.75 15.06
CA CYS A 155 -7.06 1.48 13.63
C CYS A 155 -7.72 0.14 13.30
N HIS A 156 -8.74 0.15 12.46
CA HIS A 156 -9.47 -1.06 12.04
C HIS A 156 -8.85 -1.61 10.76
N VAL A 157 -8.54 -2.89 10.76
CA VAL A 157 -8.07 -3.62 9.57
C VAL A 157 -9.27 -4.10 8.78
N LEU A 158 -9.32 -3.77 7.49
CA LEU A 158 -10.38 -4.16 6.58
C LEU A 158 -9.79 -5.00 5.44
N ALA A 159 -10.25 -6.23 5.27
CA ALA A 159 -9.92 -6.97 4.06
C ALA A 159 -10.59 -6.31 2.84
N THR A 160 -9.77 -6.00 1.85
CA THR A 160 -10.16 -5.37 0.59
C THR A 160 -9.52 -6.12 -0.59
N PRO A 161 -9.87 -7.42 -0.75
CA PRO A 161 -9.29 -8.28 -1.78
C PRO A 161 -9.69 -7.84 -3.18
N GLY A 162 -8.88 -8.24 -4.14
CA GLY A 162 -9.12 -8.03 -5.57
C GLY A 162 -7.85 -7.65 -6.30
N HIS A 163 -7.22 -6.54 -5.95
CA HIS A 163 -5.88 -6.22 -6.45
C HIS A 163 -4.89 -7.34 -6.11
N MET A 164 -4.82 -7.68 -4.81
CA MET A 164 -4.21 -8.91 -4.29
C MET A 164 -5.20 -9.66 -3.39
N PRO A 165 -5.07 -11.01 -3.26
CA PRO A 165 -6.02 -11.81 -2.47
C PRO A 165 -6.07 -11.43 -1.00
N GLY A 166 -4.94 -11.06 -0.43
CA GLY A 166 -4.81 -10.72 0.99
C GLY A 166 -4.73 -9.22 1.26
N HIS A 167 -5.01 -8.37 0.26
CA HIS A 167 -4.95 -6.92 0.39
C HIS A 167 -5.81 -6.41 1.56
N ILE A 168 -5.27 -5.45 2.31
CA ILE A 168 -5.96 -4.78 3.42
C ILE A 168 -5.94 -3.27 3.26
N SER A 169 -7.00 -2.64 3.75
CA SER A 169 -7.10 -1.19 3.97
C SER A 169 -7.22 -0.91 5.47
N LEU A 170 -6.91 0.32 5.89
CA LEU A 170 -6.95 0.72 7.30
C LEU A 170 -7.95 1.85 7.49
N TYR A 171 -8.87 1.67 8.44
CA TYR A 171 -9.85 2.69 8.81
C TYR A 171 -9.56 3.25 10.20
N LEU A 172 -9.45 4.57 10.29
CA LEU A 172 -9.25 5.32 11.53
C LEU A 172 -10.53 6.11 11.85
N PRO A 173 -11.45 5.54 12.64
CA PRO A 173 -12.76 6.14 12.88
C PRO A 173 -12.68 7.49 13.61
N LYS A 174 -11.71 7.66 14.50
CA LYS A 174 -11.53 8.91 15.27
C LYS A 174 -11.08 10.07 14.38
N GLN A 175 -10.20 9.81 13.42
CA GLN A 175 -9.73 10.80 12.45
C GLN A 175 -10.62 10.88 11.22
N LYS A 176 -11.56 9.93 11.06
CA LYS A 176 -12.39 9.74 9.86
C LYS A 176 -11.56 9.62 8.58
N VAL A 177 -10.48 8.86 8.66
CA VAL A 177 -9.56 8.61 7.55
C VAL A 177 -9.61 7.14 7.15
N MET A 178 -9.61 6.90 5.83
CA MET A 178 -9.43 5.58 5.23
C MET A 178 -8.13 5.55 4.43
N ILE A 179 -7.21 4.66 4.77
CA ILE A 179 -6.00 4.38 4.01
C ILE A 179 -6.30 3.16 3.15
N THR A 180 -6.31 3.35 1.84
CA THR A 180 -6.92 2.37 0.92
C THR A 180 -5.93 1.36 0.35
N GLY A 181 -4.61 1.65 0.38
CA GLY A 181 -3.67 0.91 -0.46
C GLY A 181 -4.14 0.95 -1.91
N ASP A 182 -4.12 -0.19 -2.59
CA ASP A 182 -4.53 -0.36 -3.98
C ASP A 182 -5.96 -0.90 -4.16
N ALA A 183 -6.77 -0.89 -3.09
CA ALA A 183 -8.20 -1.12 -3.24
C ALA A 183 -8.92 0.08 -3.91
N MET A 184 -8.28 1.26 -3.91
CA MET A 184 -8.80 2.49 -4.51
C MET A 184 -7.64 3.36 -4.97
N ALA A 185 -7.76 3.90 -6.17
CA ALA A 185 -6.92 4.97 -6.70
C ALA A 185 -7.78 6.14 -7.13
N ILE A 186 -7.16 7.30 -7.43
CA ILE A 186 -7.85 8.47 -7.95
C ILE A 186 -7.37 8.74 -9.37
N GLU A 187 -8.30 8.72 -10.32
CA GLU A 187 -8.07 9.12 -11.70
C GLU A 187 -9.03 10.26 -12.06
N ASP A 188 -8.50 11.37 -12.52
CA ASP A 188 -9.29 12.58 -12.86
C ASP A 188 -10.25 13.03 -11.74
N GLY A 189 -9.85 12.85 -10.48
CA GLY A 189 -10.67 13.21 -9.30
C GLY A 189 -11.76 12.20 -8.95
N ILE A 190 -11.81 11.06 -9.63
CA ILE A 190 -12.82 10.01 -9.43
C ILE A 190 -12.18 8.78 -8.78
N PRO A 191 -12.82 8.20 -7.74
CA PRO A 191 -12.40 6.92 -7.17
C PRO A 191 -12.58 5.77 -8.16
N VAL A 192 -11.50 5.03 -8.40
CA VAL A 192 -11.47 3.85 -9.28
C VAL A 192 -10.74 2.70 -8.57
N ILE A 193 -10.86 1.48 -9.09
CA ILE A 193 -9.96 0.38 -8.69
C ILE A 193 -8.56 0.69 -9.19
N ALA A 194 -7.54 0.43 -8.39
CA ALA A 194 -6.17 0.67 -8.81
C ALA A 194 -5.75 -0.28 -9.93
N ASN A 195 -5.21 0.32 -11.00
CA ASN A 195 -4.48 -0.39 -12.05
C ASN A 195 -5.13 -1.71 -12.53
N PRO A 196 -6.25 -1.68 -13.29
CA PRO A 196 -7.02 -2.88 -13.65
C PRO A 196 -6.18 -4.01 -14.26
N GLN A 197 -5.16 -3.67 -15.07
CA GLN A 197 -4.26 -4.66 -15.70
C GLN A 197 -3.40 -5.45 -14.69
N PHE A 198 -3.20 -4.91 -13.49
CA PHE A 198 -2.48 -5.55 -12.40
C PHE A 198 -3.41 -6.08 -11.30
N THR A 199 -4.71 -5.90 -11.44
CA THR A 199 -5.72 -6.44 -10.52
C THR A 199 -5.97 -7.92 -10.83
N LEU A 200 -5.76 -8.80 -9.84
CA LEU A 200 -5.90 -10.25 -10.04
C LEU A 200 -7.36 -10.72 -10.11
N ASP A 201 -8.27 -10.01 -9.41
CA ASP A 201 -9.72 -10.29 -9.40
C ASP A 201 -10.47 -8.96 -9.44
N GLU A 202 -10.82 -8.52 -10.63
CA GLU A 202 -11.46 -7.23 -10.87
C GLU A 202 -12.85 -7.11 -10.20
N GLU A 203 -13.62 -8.20 -10.17
CA GLU A 203 -14.94 -8.20 -9.54
C GLU A 203 -14.83 -8.02 -8.02
N ARG A 204 -13.89 -8.70 -7.38
CA ARG A 204 -13.60 -8.48 -5.96
C ARG A 204 -13.05 -7.08 -5.67
N ALA A 205 -12.21 -6.54 -6.55
CA ALA A 205 -11.69 -5.17 -6.42
C ALA A 205 -12.83 -4.15 -6.45
N LYS A 206 -13.80 -4.28 -7.38
CA LYS A 206 -15.00 -3.44 -7.43
C LYS A 206 -15.88 -3.55 -6.16
N GLN A 207 -16.02 -4.78 -5.63
CA GLN A 207 -16.73 -5.00 -4.37
C GLN A 207 -15.99 -4.34 -3.19
N SER A 208 -14.66 -4.43 -3.15
CA SER A 208 -13.82 -3.78 -2.13
C SER A 208 -13.92 -2.27 -2.22
N LEU A 209 -13.82 -1.68 -3.40
CA LEU A 209 -14.04 -0.24 -3.61
C LEU A 209 -15.42 0.19 -3.12
N THR A 210 -16.47 -0.54 -3.51
CA THR A 210 -17.85 -0.27 -3.07
C THR A 210 -17.99 -0.39 -1.54
N LYS A 211 -17.31 -1.37 -0.91
CA LYS A 211 -17.25 -1.53 0.55
C LYS A 211 -16.64 -0.30 1.21
N LEU A 212 -15.49 0.18 0.70
CA LEU A 212 -14.80 1.36 1.26
C LEU A 212 -15.64 2.64 1.16
N LEU A 213 -16.28 2.88 0.01
CA LEU A 213 -17.09 4.08 -0.22
C LEU A 213 -18.37 4.16 0.66
N ARG A 214 -18.76 3.07 1.34
CA ARG A 214 -19.87 3.07 2.29
C ARG A 214 -19.48 3.52 3.69
N TYR A 215 -18.18 3.61 3.99
CA TYR A 215 -17.73 4.09 5.29
C TYR A 215 -17.95 5.60 5.40
N GLU A 216 -18.25 6.05 6.62
CA GLU A 216 -18.37 7.46 6.93
C GLU A 216 -16.98 8.02 7.24
N VAL A 217 -16.33 8.56 6.21
CA VAL A 217 -14.98 9.14 6.27
C VAL A 217 -14.96 10.54 5.68
N ASP A 218 -14.09 11.38 6.20
CA ASP A 218 -13.85 12.72 5.65
C ASP A 218 -12.74 12.67 4.58
N THR A 219 -11.85 11.67 4.65
CA THR A 219 -10.68 11.58 3.75
C THR A 219 -10.32 10.14 3.43
N PHE A 220 -10.19 9.84 2.14
CA PHE A 220 -9.51 8.64 1.65
C PHE A 220 -8.08 9.02 1.25
N VAL A 221 -7.12 8.27 1.73
CA VAL A 221 -5.71 8.36 1.34
C VAL A 221 -5.40 7.16 0.46
N CYS A 222 -5.26 7.41 -0.84
CA CYS A 222 -4.92 6.40 -1.83
C CYS A 222 -3.42 6.40 -2.05
N TYR A 223 -2.83 5.21 -2.13
CA TYR A 223 -1.40 5.08 -2.38
C TYR A 223 -1.01 5.68 -3.73
N HIS A 224 -1.85 5.47 -4.74
CA HIS A 224 -1.76 6.09 -6.07
C HIS A 224 -2.90 7.10 -6.29
N GLY A 225 -2.56 8.29 -6.83
CA GLY A 225 -3.52 9.35 -7.10
C GLY A 225 -3.86 10.27 -5.93
N GLY A 226 -3.34 9.99 -4.72
CA GLY A 226 -3.36 10.93 -3.59
C GLY A 226 -4.63 10.92 -2.75
N ILE A 227 -5.15 12.09 -2.42
CA ILE A 227 -6.21 12.26 -1.42
C ILE A 227 -7.56 12.49 -2.12
N TYR A 228 -8.58 11.77 -1.65
CA TYR A 228 -9.96 11.99 -2.04
C TYR A 228 -10.81 12.40 -0.84
N THR A 229 -11.52 13.52 -0.96
CA THR A 229 -12.48 14.02 0.02
C THR A 229 -13.87 13.94 -0.59
N PRO A 230 -14.77 13.06 -0.08
CA PRO A 230 -16.12 12.96 -0.59
C PRO A 230 -16.85 14.31 -0.44
N GLN A 231 -17.31 14.89 -1.54
CA GLN A 231 -18.18 16.05 -1.48
C GLN A 231 -19.58 15.57 -1.06
N GLY A 232 -20.26 16.30 -0.16
CA GLY A 232 -21.48 15.86 0.52
C GLY A 232 -22.70 15.46 -0.35
N GLU A 233 -22.58 15.53 -1.68
CA GLU A 233 -23.62 15.14 -2.64
C GLU A 233 -23.37 13.79 -3.32
N SER A 234 -22.21 13.14 -3.07
CA SER A 234 -21.83 11.89 -3.76
C SER A 234 -22.52 10.63 -3.23
N LYS A 235 -23.37 10.73 -2.21
CA LYS A 235 -24.12 9.56 -1.68
C LYS A 235 -25.22 9.03 -2.60
N GLU A 236 -25.62 9.78 -3.65
CA GLU A 236 -26.70 9.39 -4.57
C GLU A 236 -26.26 8.60 -5.81
N LEU A 237 -24.95 8.45 -6.05
CA LEU A 237 -24.42 7.78 -7.26
C LEU A 237 -24.23 6.26 -7.11
N LEU A 238 -24.59 5.66 -5.97
CA LEU A 238 -24.38 4.24 -5.66
C LEU A 238 -25.69 3.45 -5.40
N THR A 239 -26.82 3.86 -5.99
CA THR A 239 -28.07 3.06 -5.98
C THR A 239 -28.29 2.32 -7.29
#